data_abefe0bbe40c903d7f19ca55647108ba
#
_entry.id   abefe0bbe40c903d7f19ca55647108ba
#
_cell.length_a   1.000
_cell.length_b   1.000
_cell.length_c   1.000
_cell.angle_alpha   90.00
_cell.angle_beta   90.00
_cell.angle_gamma   90.00
#
_symmetry.space_group_name_H-M   'P 1'
#
loop_
_entity.id
_entity.type
_entity.pdbx_description
1 polymer ?
#
loop_
_entity_poly.entity_id
_entity_poly.type
_entity_poly.pdbx_seq_one_letter_code
_entity_poly.pdbx_strand_id
1 'polypeptide(L)'
;MKKGNKEAVELSKYISEFLDGYAELYLTGSVHTLKSYRLALALYLEYLEDGKDVHFRNFNKKCFEKPFLEDWIKWLKEVRNASNSTINVRLGSLRRFIKYLSERKPEYLYLYSEAKSVELLKTEKRKIEGLTKDAISAILDAVDTSTKSGKFYFTLIVFLYATGARLDEALSLKTENLHLDDVHPHATIVGKGAKVRTVYLLKEAADYLDKYKDIFFKSERADGYFFFSRNGGRKAKLSQTAVQKALRKYAAIAHEACNDVPLDLHAHQFRHARASHWLDEGINIVQISHLLGHESLEVTMRYLDISIEMEAKALLAIQSDEDRTTMPKWINPDGTLKAACGL
;
A
#
# COMPACT_ATOMS: atom_id res chain seq x y z
N MET A 1 39.97 -31.07 9.84
CA MET A 1 38.66 -30.48 9.51
C MET A 1 37.54 -31.41 9.95
N LYS A 2 36.73 -31.03 10.94
CA LYS A 2 35.57 -31.82 11.39
C LYS A 2 34.58 -31.93 10.22
N LYS A 3 34.10 -33.16 9.89
CA LYS A 3 33.06 -33.39 8.85
C LYS A 3 31.87 -32.46 9.14
N GLY A 4 31.71 -31.43 8.32
CA GLY A 4 30.57 -30.55 8.42
C GLY A 4 29.28 -31.35 8.22
N ASN A 5 28.19 -30.93 8.87
CA ASN A 5 26.88 -31.51 8.68
C ASN A 5 26.47 -31.36 7.22
N LYS A 6 26.40 -32.47 6.47
CA LYS A 6 26.07 -32.44 5.02
C LYS A 6 24.72 -31.79 4.77
N GLU A 7 23.76 -32.01 5.65
CA GLU A 7 22.42 -31.43 5.54
C GLU A 7 22.47 -29.90 5.74
N ALA A 8 23.28 -29.40 6.69
CA ALA A 8 23.45 -27.97 6.89
C ALA A 8 24.07 -27.28 5.68
N VAL A 9 25.06 -27.90 5.05
CA VAL A 9 25.67 -27.39 3.80
C VAL A 9 24.62 -27.30 2.70
N GLU A 10 23.82 -28.33 2.56
CA GLU A 10 22.77 -28.41 1.55
C GLU A 10 21.67 -27.38 1.77
N LEU A 11 21.15 -27.26 3.01
CA LEU A 11 20.14 -26.27 3.36
C LEU A 11 20.64 -24.83 3.16
N SER A 12 21.91 -24.56 3.53
CA SER A 12 22.54 -23.26 3.29
C SER A 12 22.61 -22.93 1.79
N LYS A 13 22.93 -23.94 0.96
CA LYS A 13 22.92 -23.79 -0.49
C LYS A 13 21.53 -23.46 -1.03
N TYR A 14 20.48 -24.15 -0.55
CA TYR A 14 19.10 -23.85 -0.95
C TYR A 14 18.64 -22.46 -0.52
N ILE A 15 19.08 -21.97 0.65
CA ILE A 15 18.79 -20.58 1.07
C ILE A 15 19.41 -19.57 0.10
N SER A 16 20.69 -19.76 -0.27
CA SER A 16 21.37 -18.89 -1.22
C SER A 16 20.74 -18.96 -2.61
N GLU A 17 20.46 -20.14 -3.14
CA GLU A 17 19.80 -20.34 -4.43
C GLU A 17 18.40 -19.70 -4.47
N PHE A 18 17.65 -19.79 -3.37
CA PHE A 18 16.35 -19.14 -3.27
C PHE A 18 16.48 -17.62 -3.32
N LEU A 19 17.40 -17.04 -2.54
CA LEU A 19 17.54 -15.59 -2.41
C LEU A 19 18.19 -14.94 -3.64
N ASP A 20 19.19 -15.58 -4.22
CA ASP A 20 20.04 -14.98 -5.24
C ASP A 20 19.67 -15.38 -6.69
N GLY A 21 18.65 -16.23 -6.84
CA GLY A 21 18.19 -16.68 -8.16
C GLY A 21 16.69 -16.92 -8.24
N TYR A 22 16.20 -17.95 -7.52
CA TYR A 22 14.81 -18.42 -7.70
C TYR A 22 13.76 -17.33 -7.40
N ALA A 23 13.94 -16.59 -6.31
CA ALA A 23 12.95 -15.58 -5.90
C ALA A 23 12.88 -14.42 -6.90
N GLU A 24 14.00 -14.01 -7.46
CA GLU A 24 14.05 -12.93 -8.46
C GLU A 24 13.46 -13.37 -9.80
N LEU A 25 13.83 -14.56 -10.28
CA LEU A 25 13.41 -15.06 -11.58
C LEU A 25 11.94 -15.51 -11.63
N TYR A 26 11.45 -16.16 -10.57
CA TYR A 26 10.16 -16.87 -10.62
C TYR A 26 9.09 -16.28 -9.70
N LEU A 27 9.45 -15.54 -8.65
CA LEU A 27 8.47 -15.05 -7.67
C LEU A 27 8.18 -13.56 -7.80
N THR A 28 9.19 -12.74 -8.03
CA THR A 28 8.98 -11.29 -8.04
C THR A 28 10.16 -10.51 -8.62
N GLY A 29 9.89 -9.55 -9.49
CA GLY A 29 10.86 -8.51 -9.88
C GLY A 29 10.97 -7.34 -8.88
N SER A 30 10.23 -7.40 -7.76
CA SER A 30 10.23 -6.31 -6.78
C SER A 30 11.39 -6.42 -5.79
N VAL A 31 12.30 -5.45 -5.82
CA VAL A 31 13.42 -5.33 -4.85
C VAL A 31 12.93 -5.32 -3.40
N HIS A 32 11.76 -4.72 -3.12
CA HIS A 32 11.19 -4.69 -1.77
C HIS A 32 10.73 -6.09 -1.29
N THR A 33 10.16 -6.89 -2.18
CA THR A 33 9.75 -8.26 -1.86
C THR A 33 10.97 -9.16 -1.64
N LEU A 34 12.02 -9.01 -2.47
CA LEU A 34 13.29 -9.72 -2.27
C LEU A 34 13.94 -9.36 -0.93
N LYS A 35 13.96 -8.07 -0.56
CA LYS A 35 14.42 -7.63 0.77
C LYS A 35 13.58 -8.23 1.90
N SER A 36 12.26 -8.39 1.72
CA SER A 36 11.39 -9.02 2.72
C SER A 36 11.73 -10.49 2.91
N TYR A 37 11.97 -11.25 1.83
CA TYR A 37 12.43 -12.64 1.92
C TYR A 37 13.78 -12.75 2.64
N ARG A 38 14.75 -11.91 2.25
CA ARG A 38 16.08 -11.90 2.86
C ARG A 38 16.01 -11.58 4.36
N LEU A 39 15.22 -10.57 4.74
CA LEU A 39 15.03 -10.20 6.14
C LEU A 39 14.35 -11.31 6.96
N ALA A 40 13.31 -11.95 6.41
CA ALA A 40 12.61 -13.02 7.11
C ALA A 40 13.52 -14.22 7.37
N LEU A 41 14.31 -14.64 6.37
CA LEU A 41 15.27 -15.73 6.52
C LEU A 41 16.41 -15.37 7.48
N ALA A 42 16.95 -14.16 7.40
CA ALA A 42 17.98 -13.69 8.34
C ALA A 42 17.50 -13.73 9.79
N LEU A 43 16.29 -13.22 10.06
CA LEU A 43 15.68 -13.24 11.39
C LEU A 43 15.34 -14.67 11.85
N TYR A 44 15.02 -15.56 10.93
CA TYR A 44 14.78 -16.95 11.26
C TYR A 44 16.07 -17.67 11.69
N LEU A 45 17.16 -17.45 10.95
CA LEU A 45 18.47 -17.99 11.31
C LEU A 45 18.98 -17.41 12.63
N GLU A 46 18.83 -16.12 12.86
CA GLU A 46 19.13 -15.46 14.15
C GLU A 46 18.37 -16.12 15.31
N TYR A 47 17.05 -16.35 15.14
CA TYR A 47 16.26 -17.06 16.14
C TYR A 47 16.76 -18.49 16.41
N LEU A 48 17.15 -19.22 15.36
CA LEU A 48 17.69 -20.57 15.52
C LEU A 48 19.02 -20.56 16.29
N GLU A 49 19.89 -19.59 16.04
CA GLU A 49 21.18 -19.45 16.74
C GLU A 49 20.97 -18.98 18.18
N ASP A 50 20.29 -17.85 18.39
CA ASP A 50 20.19 -17.20 19.70
C ASP A 50 19.11 -17.83 20.61
N GLY A 51 18.01 -18.28 20.01
CA GLY A 51 16.86 -18.80 20.75
C GLY A 51 16.81 -20.30 20.92
N LYS A 52 17.51 -21.08 20.07
CA LYS A 52 17.44 -22.55 20.04
C LYS A 52 18.80 -23.23 20.10
N ASP A 53 19.89 -22.50 20.22
CA ASP A 53 21.26 -23.03 20.18
C ASP A 53 21.53 -23.93 18.95
N VAL A 54 20.91 -23.55 17.83
CA VAL A 54 21.11 -24.26 16.56
C VAL A 54 22.24 -23.58 15.80
N HIS A 55 23.34 -24.27 15.70
CA HIS A 55 24.51 -23.85 14.95
C HIS A 55 24.70 -24.73 13.70
N PHE A 56 25.67 -24.38 12.86
CA PHE A 56 25.94 -25.12 11.62
C PHE A 56 26.09 -26.65 11.81
N ARG A 57 26.51 -27.11 12.99
CA ARG A 57 26.72 -28.55 13.29
C ARG A 57 25.42 -29.33 13.44
N ASN A 58 24.35 -28.70 13.94
CA ASN A 58 23.07 -29.31 14.25
C ASN A 58 21.90 -28.76 13.42
N PHE A 59 22.19 -27.82 12.48
CA PHE A 59 21.19 -27.30 11.53
C PHE A 59 20.75 -28.39 10.56
N ASN A 60 19.46 -28.68 10.54
CA ASN A 60 18.86 -29.74 9.73
C ASN A 60 17.40 -29.41 9.40
N LYS A 61 16.71 -30.25 8.62
CA LYS A 61 15.32 -30.03 8.17
C LYS A 61 14.31 -29.87 9.30
N LYS A 62 14.53 -30.50 10.48
CA LYS A 62 13.63 -30.36 11.63
C LYS A 62 13.51 -28.91 12.11
N CYS A 63 14.53 -28.09 11.85
CA CYS A 63 14.47 -26.65 12.13
C CYS A 63 13.36 -25.92 11.35
N PHE A 64 12.74 -26.54 10.35
CA PHE A 64 11.63 -25.99 9.58
C PHE A 64 10.28 -26.64 9.89
N GLU A 65 10.21 -27.51 10.88
CA GLU A 65 8.99 -28.14 11.37
C GLU A 65 8.12 -27.14 12.16
N LYS A 66 6.83 -27.44 12.23
CA LYS A 66 5.81 -26.58 12.86
C LYS A 66 6.18 -26.04 14.24
N PRO A 67 6.72 -26.84 15.19
CA PRO A 67 7.07 -26.32 16.52
C PRO A 67 8.09 -25.18 16.48
N PHE A 68 9.10 -25.27 15.59
CA PHE A 68 10.09 -24.22 15.44
C PHE A 68 9.48 -22.94 14.87
N LEU A 69 8.52 -23.07 13.96
CA LEU A 69 7.83 -21.92 13.37
C LEU A 69 6.92 -21.21 14.37
N GLU A 70 6.21 -21.98 15.20
CA GLU A 70 5.35 -21.44 16.27
C GLU A 70 6.18 -20.74 17.36
N ASP A 71 7.31 -21.29 17.74
CA ASP A 71 8.22 -20.67 18.70
C ASP A 71 8.90 -19.42 18.11
N TRP A 72 9.22 -19.42 16.81
CA TRP A 72 9.72 -18.20 16.15
C TRP A 72 8.71 -17.06 16.16
N ILE A 73 7.43 -17.36 15.99
CA ILE A 73 6.36 -16.37 16.10
C ILE A 73 6.36 -15.73 17.49
N LYS A 74 6.50 -16.54 18.55
CA LYS A 74 6.62 -16.05 19.94
C LYS A 74 7.86 -15.18 20.11
N TRP A 75 9.00 -15.64 19.64
CA TRP A 75 10.26 -14.89 19.68
C TRP A 75 10.16 -13.55 18.95
N LEU A 76 9.55 -13.50 17.76
CA LEU A 76 9.31 -12.24 17.04
C LEU A 76 8.44 -11.29 17.83
N LYS A 77 7.48 -11.79 18.59
CA LYS A 77 6.57 -10.97 19.40
C LYS A 77 7.24 -10.47 20.67
N GLU A 78 7.91 -11.35 21.40
CA GLU A 78 8.45 -11.09 22.74
C GLU A 78 9.82 -10.41 22.70
N VAL A 79 10.71 -10.87 21.83
CA VAL A 79 12.10 -10.37 21.74
C VAL A 79 12.22 -9.19 20.76
N ARG A 80 11.48 -9.25 19.62
CA ARG A 80 11.58 -8.22 18.58
C ARG A 80 10.46 -7.20 18.63
N ASN A 81 9.49 -7.32 19.54
CA ASN A 81 8.31 -6.44 19.66
C ASN A 81 7.58 -6.23 18.33
N ALA A 82 7.55 -7.26 17.46
CA ALA A 82 6.95 -7.15 16.15
C ALA A 82 5.42 -7.18 16.23
N SER A 83 4.75 -6.34 15.45
CA SER A 83 3.28 -6.39 15.33
C SER A 83 2.81 -7.69 14.66
N ASN A 84 1.58 -8.12 14.99
CA ASN A 84 0.98 -9.32 14.40
C ASN A 84 0.99 -9.28 12.86
N SER A 85 0.73 -8.14 12.25
CA SER A 85 0.80 -7.96 10.79
C SER A 85 2.22 -8.19 10.26
N THR A 86 3.23 -7.64 10.93
CA THR A 86 4.64 -7.84 10.58
C THR A 86 5.06 -9.30 10.70
N ILE A 87 4.64 -9.98 11.77
CA ILE A 87 4.90 -11.41 11.99
C ILE A 87 4.27 -12.24 10.85
N ASN A 88 3.01 -11.97 10.50
CA ASN A 88 2.31 -12.68 9.42
C ASN A 88 3.02 -12.51 8.06
N VAL A 89 3.51 -11.31 7.75
CA VAL A 89 4.30 -11.05 6.53
C VAL A 89 5.61 -11.86 6.53
N ARG A 90 6.31 -11.90 7.66
CA ARG A 90 7.55 -12.67 7.81
C ARG A 90 7.32 -14.17 7.70
N LEU A 91 6.26 -14.68 8.36
CA LEU A 91 5.85 -16.08 8.23
C LEU A 91 5.47 -16.42 6.78
N GLY A 92 4.75 -15.55 6.08
CA GLY A 92 4.44 -15.69 4.66
C GLY A 92 5.70 -15.78 3.79
N SER A 93 6.71 -14.97 4.09
CA SER A 93 8.01 -14.98 3.41
C SER A 93 8.77 -16.29 3.66
N LEU A 94 8.81 -16.77 4.92
CA LEU A 94 9.45 -18.03 5.26
C LEU A 94 8.73 -19.24 4.63
N ARG A 95 7.39 -19.23 4.60
CA ARG A 95 6.59 -20.26 3.90
C ARG A 95 6.91 -20.35 2.41
N ARG A 96 7.24 -19.24 1.77
CA ARG A 96 7.67 -19.24 0.35
C ARG A 96 8.98 -19.98 0.18
N PHE A 97 9.94 -19.79 1.08
CA PHE A 97 11.18 -20.55 1.09
C PHE A 97 10.94 -22.04 1.37
N ILE A 98 10.12 -22.36 2.39
CA ILE A 98 9.81 -23.77 2.73
C ILE A 98 9.09 -24.46 1.57
N LYS A 99 8.21 -23.74 0.85
CA LYS A 99 7.61 -24.27 -0.39
C LYS A 99 8.69 -24.60 -1.43
N TYR A 100 9.58 -23.65 -1.69
CA TYR A 100 10.70 -23.88 -2.59
C TYR A 100 11.54 -25.10 -2.16
N LEU A 101 11.84 -25.21 -0.87
CA LEU A 101 12.60 -26.34 -0.32
C LEU A 101 11.86 -27.67 -0.53
N SER A 102 10.55 -27.71 -0.29
CA SER A 102 9.73 -28.92 -0.44
C SER A 102 9.67 -29.45 -1.87
N GLU A 103 9.89 -28.59 -2.87
CA GLU A 103 9.91 -28.95 -4.29
C GLU A 103 11.28 -29.51 -4.73
N ARG A 104 12.32 -29.48 -3.87
CA ARG A 104 13.68 -29.93 -4.20
C ARG A 104 13.93 -31.39 -3.88
N LYS A 105 13.31 -31.90 -2.80
CA LYS A 105 13.46 -33.29 -2.37
C LYS A 105 12.17 -33.85 -1.81
N PRO A 106 11.83 -35.11 -2.09
CA PRO A 106 10.65 -35.77 -1.53
C PRO A 106 10.63 -35.76 0.00
N GLU A 107 11.80 -35.85 0.64
CA GLU A 107 11.95 -35.85 2.11
C GLU A 107 11.64 -34.51 2.79
N TYR A 108 11.43 -33.42 2.03
CA TYR A 108 11.04 -32.09 2.50
C TYR A 108 9.57 -31.74 2.23
N LEU A 109 8.82 -32.60 1.51
CA LEU A 109 7.43 -32.34 1.12
C LEU A 109 6.54 -32.01 2.32
N TYR A 110 6.69 -32.73 3.43
CA TYR A 110 5.87 -32.54 4.62
C TYR A 110 6.06 -31.17 5.28
N LEU A 111 7.25 -30.57 5.16
CA LEU A 111 7.57 -29.27 5.78
C LEU A 111 6.64 -28.15 5.31
N TYR A 112 6.27 -28.17 4.03
CA TYR A 112 5.36 -27.15 3.51
C TYR A 112 3.92 -27.33 4.04
N SER A 113 3.47 -28.56 4.21
CA SER A 113 2.17 -28.85 4.82
C SER A 113 2.13 -28.37 6.28
N GLU A 114 3.19 -28.66 7.04
CA GLU A 114 3.32 -28.18 8.42
C GLU A 114 3.40 -26.66 8.49
N ALA A 115 4.22 -26.03 7.66
CA ALA A 115 4.32 -24.57 7.63
C ALA A 115 2.98 -23.91 7.30
N LYS A 116 2.15 -24.51 6.43
CA LYS A 116 0.79 -24.02 6.13
C LYS A 116 -0.17 -24.18 7.32
N SER A 117 -0.01 -25.22 8.13
CA SER A 117 -0.86 -25.47 9.29
C SER A 117 -0.60 -24.53 10.49
N VAL A 118 0.49 -23.78 10.48
CA VAL A 118 0.72 -22.70 11.47
C VAL A 118 -0.32 -21.63 11.26
N GLU A 119 -1.07 -21.23 12.27
CA GLU A 119 -2.09 -20.20 12.13
C GLU A 119 -1.49 -18.80 12.03
N LEU A 120 -2.17 -17.94 11.28
CA LEU A 120 -1.84 -16.51 11.23
C LEU A 120 -2.36 -15.83 12.51
N LEU A 121 -1.59 -14.90 13.03
CA LEU A 121 -2.02 -14.11 14.18
C LEU A 121 -3.18 -13.18 13.77
N LYS A 122 -4.19 -13.08 14.63
CA LYS A 122 -5.28 -12.12 14.44
C LYS A 122 -4.70 -10.71 14.38
N THR A 123 -5.06 -9.97 13.34
CA THR A 123 -4.68 -8.57 13.17
C THR A 123 -5.92 -7.71 13.33
N GLU A 124 -5.81 -6.66 14.14
CA GLU A 124 -6.84 -5.64 14.18
C GLU A 124 -6.89 -4.93 12.83
N LYS A 125 -8.06 -4.88 12.24
CA LYS A 125 -8.30 -4.01 11.09
C LYS A 125 -8.36 -2.59 11.64
N ARG A 126 -7.23 -1.87 11.61
CA ARG A 126 -7.29 -0.43 11.89
C ARG A 126 -8.11 0.20 10.79
N LYS A 127 -9.18 0.89 11.19
CA LYS A 127 -9.90 1.79 10.32
C LYS A 127 -8.88 2.84 9.87
N ILE A 128 -8.61 2.90 8.58
CA ILE A 128 -7.74 3.95 8.05
C ILE A 128 -8.66 5.15 7.89
N GLU A 129 -8.64 6.05 8.85
CA GLU A 129 -9.32 7.33 8.71
C GLU A 129 -8.68 8.08 7.54
N GLY A 130 -9.50 8.36 6.52
CA GLY A 130 -9.09 9.16 5.38
C GLY A 130 -8.85 10.61 5.82
N LEU A 131 -7.95 11.31 5.16
CA LEU A 131 -7.79 12.75 5.39
C LEU A 131 -9.06 13.47 4.91
N THR A 132 -9.59 14.35 5.73
CA THR A 132 -10.69 15.26 5.35
C THR A 132 -10.21 16.29 4.30
N LYS A 133 -11.12 16.96 3.60
CA LYS A 133 -10.76 18.05 2.69
C LYS A 133 -10.05 19.18 3.42
N ASP A 134 -10.48 19.47 4.66
CA ASP A 134 -9.85 20.48 5.52
C ASP A 134 -8.43 20.06 5.95
N ALA A 135 -8.23 18.79 6.28
CA ALA A 135 -6.89 18.26 6.56
C ALA A 135 -5.95 18.36 5.33
N ILE A 136 -6.45 18.09 4.12
CA ILE A 136 -5.68 18.30 2.89
C ILE A 136 -5.28 19.76 2.72
N SER A 137 -6.23 20.69 2.91
CA SER A 137 -5.97 22.13 2.84
C SER A 137 -4.91 22.54 3.87
N ALA A 138 -5.08 22.17 5.11
CA ALA A 138 -4.12 22.48 6.19
C ALA A 138 -2.70 21.94 5.89
N ILE A 139 -2.59 20.72 5.31
CA ILE A 139 -1.29 20.18 4.91
C ILE A 139 -0.65 21.00 3.79
N LEU A 140 -1.43 21.44 2.80
CA LEU A 140 -0.92 22.28 1.71
C LEU A 140 -0.49 23.66 2.22
N ASP A 141 -1.26 24.27 3.13
CA ASP A 141 -0.98 25.58 3.74
C ASP A 141 0.26 25.54 4.64
N ALA A 142 0.55 24.40 5.27
CA ALA A 142 1.74 24.19 6.09
C ALA A 142 3.05 24.19 5.28
N VAL A 143 2.98 24.13 3.94
CA VAL A 143 4.16 24.10 3.08
C VAL A 143 4.56 25.51 2.67
N ASP A 144 5.70 25.99 3.16
CA ASP A 144 6.28 27.28 2.77
C ASP A 144 6.73 27.26 1.30
N THR A 145 5.86 27.74 0.40
CA THR A 145 6.11 27.82 -1.04
C THR A 145 7.02 28.99 -1.47
N SER A 146 7.52 29.82 -0.56
CA SER A 146 8.56 30.80 -0.87
C SER A 146 9.89 30.14 -1.20
N THR A 147 10.16 28.97 -0.61
CA THR A 147 11.37 28.20 -0.79
C THR A 147 11.29 27.21 -1.97
N LYS A 148 12.44 26.94 -2.61
CA LYS A 148 12.50 25.87 -3.64
C LYS A 148 12.09 24.50 -3.10
N SER A 149 12.49 24.19 -1.84
CA SER A 149 12.11 22.93 -1.21
C SER A 149 10.61 22.82 -0.97
N GLY A 150 9.99 23.92 -0.52
CA GLY A 150 8.55 23.96 -0.33
C GLY A 150 7.80 23.80 -1.65
N LYS A 151 8.18 24.55 -2.70
CA LYS A 151 7.57 24.38 -4.03
C LYS A 151 7.65 22.93 -4.52
N PHE A 152 8.79 22.26 -4.28
CA PHE A 152 8.99 20.86 -4.64
C PHE A 152 7.98 19.93 -3.92
N TYR A 153 7.92 20.01 -2.59
CA TYR A 153 7.04 19.12 -1.81
C TYR A 153 5.57 19.49 -1.95
N PHE A 154 5.23 20.75 -2.07
CA PHE A 154 3.88 21.20 -2.39
C PHE A 154 3.37 20.55 -3.67
N THR A 155 4.14 20.66 -4.76
CA THR A 155 3.76 20.06 -6.05
C THR A 155 3.67 18.54 -5.98
N LEU A 156 4.56 17.88 -5.23
CA LEU A 156 4.47 16.43 -5.00
C LEU A 156 3.20 16.04 -4.25
N ILE A 157 2.81 16.78 -3.21
CA ILE A 157 1.57 16.55 -2.44
C ILE A 157 0.35 16.76 -3.32
N VAL A 158 0.32 17.86 -4.09
CA VAL A 158 -0.74 18.14 -5.08
C VAL A 158 -0.87 16.99 -6.07
N PHE A 159 0.24 16.50 -6.62
CA PHE A 159 0.24 15.37 -7.55
C PHE A 159 -0.30 14.09 -6.91
N LEU A 160 0.17 13.74 -5.72
CA LEU A 160 -0.27 12.54 -4.99
C LEU A 160 -1.78 12.57 -4.71
N TYR A 161 -2.29 13.71 -4.28
CA TYR A 161 -3.72 13.88 -4.01
C TYR A 161 -4.56 13.94 -5.28
N ALA A 162 -4.16 14.73 -6.28
CA ALA A 162 -4.92 14.87 -7.52
C ALA A 162 -5.07 13.55 -8.28
N THR A 163 -4.02 12.72 -8.30
CA THR A 163 -3.96 11.49 -9.08
C THR A 163 -4.29 10.22 -8.29
N GLY A 164 -4.23 10.27 -6.97
CA GLY A 164 -4.26 9.07 -6.13
C GLY A 164 -3.12 8.09 -6.41
N ALA A 165 -2.02 8.51 -7.05
CA ALA A 165 -0.90 7.65 -7.39
C ALA A 165 -0.23 7.06 -6.13
N ARG A 166 0.34 5.85 -6.25
CA ARG A 166 1.23 5.33 -5.22
C ARG A 166 2.51 6.15 -5.18
N LEU A 167 3.11 6.31 -3.99
CA LEU A 167 4.34 7.09 -3.86
C LEU A 167 5.43 6.65 -4.83
N ASP A 168 5.64 5.34 -4.97
CA ASP A 168 6.66 4.83 -5.88
C ASP A 168 6.37 5.15 -7.35
N GLU A 169 5.10 5.15 -7.75
CA GLU A 169 4.64 5.54 -9.07
C GLU A 169 4.92 7.03 -9.33
N ALA A 170 4.56 7.90 -8.38
CA ALA A 170 4.84 9.33 -8.47
C ALA A 170 6.35 9.62 -8.57
N LEU A 171 7.16 8.95 -7.74
CA LEU A 171 8.61 9.12 -7.76
C LEU A 171 9.29 8.50 -8.99
N SER A 172 8.63 7.58 -9.67
CA SER A 172 9.10 6.98 -10.93
C SER A 172 8.62 7.74 -12.17
N LEU A 173 7.76 8.75 -11.99
CA LEU A 173 7.26 9.57 -13.10
C LEU A 173 8.42 10.27 -13.78
N LYS A 174 8.53 10.07 -15.08
CA LYS A 174 9.47 10.81 -15.93
C LYS A 174 8.76 11.98 -16.61
N THR A 175 9.53 12.98 -16.93
CA THR A 175 9.00 14.21 -17.56
C THR A 175 8.33 13.91 -18.90
N GLU A 176 8.85 12.94 -19.67
CA GLU A 176 8.28 12.49 -20.95
C GLU A 176 6.88 11.86 -20.83
N ASN A 177 6.49 11.42 -19.62
CA ASN A 177 5.20 10.80 -19.33
C ASN A 177 4.18 11.79 -18.74
N LEU A 178 4.51 13.09 -18.75
CA LEU A 178 3.65 14.16 -18.25
C LEU A 178 3.25 15.07 -19.39
N HIS A 179 1.97 15.07 -19.73
CA HIS A 179 1.38 15.79 -20.88
C HIS A 179 0.49 16.91 -20.37
N LEU A 180 1.10 18.08 -20.07
CA LEU A 180 0.41 19.23 -19.49
C LEU A 180 -0.21 20.14 -20.57
N ASP A 181 0.38 20.15 -21.76
CA ASP A 181 -0.02 21.02 -22.87
C ASP A 181 -1.18 20.43 -23.70
N ASP A 182 -1.63 19.20 -23.40
CA ASP A 182 -2.73 18.54 -24.10
C ASP A 182 -4.08 19.15 -23.73
N VAL A 183 -5.09 18.99 -24.60
CA VAL A 183 -6.49 19.42 -24.34
C VAL A 183 -7.00 18.84 -23.00
N HIS A 184 -6.58 17.63 -22.67
CA HIS A 184 -6.84 16.97 -21.40
C HIS A 184 -5.50 16.64 -20.73
N PRO A 185 -5.01 17.53 -19.85
CA PRO A 185 -3.76 17.32 -19.16
C PRO A 185 -3.76 15.96 -18.42
N HIS A 186 -2.70 15.20 -18.58
CA HIS A 186 -2.62 13.86 -18.00
C HIS A 186 -1.19 13.40 -17.72
N ALA A 187 -1.06 12.39 -16.87
CA ALA A 187 0.19 11.69 -16.63
C ALA A 187 0.04 10.19 -16.97
N THR A 188 1.03 9.66 -17.67
CA THR A 188 1.15 8.23 -17.93
C THR A 188 1.95 7.59 -16.79
N ILE A 189 1.30 6.77 -15.97
CA ILE A 189 1.89 6.16 -14.77
C ILE A 189 2.16 4.68 -15.03
N VAL A 190 3.38 4.26 -14.75
CA VAL A 190 3.79 2.84 -14.79
C VAL A 190 3.69 2.27 -13.38
N GLY A 191 2.76 1.35 -13.18
CA GLY A 191 2.50 0.67 -11.90
C GLY A 191 3.26 -0.63 -11.75
N LYS A 192 2.91 -1.39 -10.71
CA LYS A 192 3.46 -2.71 -10.42
C LYS A 192 3.23 -3.68 -11.60
N GLY A 193 4.27 -4.42 -11.99
CA GLY A 193 4.20 -5.36 -13.12
C GLY A 193 4.19 -4.67 -14.49
N ALA A 194 4.76 -3.46 -14.59
CA ALA A 194 4.81 -2.64 -15.80
C ALA A 194 3.42 -2.28 -16.39
N LYS A 195 2.37 -2.35 -15.58
CA LYS A 195 1.02 -1.92 -16.00
C LYS A 195 1.00 -0.41 -16.16
N VAL A 196 0.62 0.03 -17.34
CA VAL A 196 0.52 1.44 -17.69
C VAL A 196 -0.93 1.90 -17.53
N ARG A 197 -1.14 3.06 -16.91
CA ARG A 197 -2.42 3.75 -16.89
C ARG A 197 -2.25 5.24 -17.08
N THR A 198 -3.25 5.87 -17.68
CA THR A 198 -3.35 7.32 -17.79
C THR A 198 -4.16 7.86 -16.61
N VAL A 199 -3.68 8.91 -15.97
CA VAL A 199 -4.40 9.64 -14.93
C VAL A 199 -4.58 11.09 -15.39
N TYR A 200 -5.83 11.51 -15.54
CA TYR A 200 -6.15 12.86 -15.92
C TYR A 200 -5.93 13.84 -14.77
N LEU A 201 -5.49 15.03 -15.08
CA LEU A 201 -5.21 16.12 -14.15
C LEU A 201 -6.26 17.22 -14.33
N LEU A 202 -6.83 17.67 -13.23
CA LEU A 202 -7.60 18.92 -13.25
C LEU A 202 -6.68 20.09 -13.55
N LYS A 203 -7.23 21.13 -14.16
CA LYS A 203 -6.46 22.30 -14.63
C LYS A 203 -5.59 22.91 -13.53
N GLU A 204 -6.14 23.06 -12.32
CA GLU A 204 -5.43 23.64 -11.18
C GLU A 204 -4.19 22.81 -10.81
N ALA A 205 -4.30 21.49 -10.84
CA ALA A 205 -3.15 20.59 -10.57
C ALA A 205 -2.13 20.66 -11.71
N ALA A 206 -2.58 20.72 -12.96
CA ALA A 206 -1.71 20.86 -14.13
C ALA A 206 -0.92 22.18 -14.09
N ASP A 207 -1.56 23.29 -13.72
CA ASP A 207 -0.92 24.60 -13.57
C ASP A 207 0.20 24.62 -12.53
N TYR A 208 0.03 23.89 -11.40
CA TYR A 208 1.11 23.74 -10.41
C TYR A 208 2.27 22.89 -10.94
N LEU A 209 1.98 21.83 -11.68
CA LEU A 209 3.00 20.97 -12.29
C LEU A 209 3.79 21.72 -13.38
N ASP A 210 3.12 22.57 -14.15
CA ASP A 210 3.77 23.38 -15.18
C ASP A 210 4.69 24.44 -14.56
N LYS A 211 4.21 25.20 -13.57
CA LYS A 211 5.05 26.12 -12.80
C LYS A 211 6.25 25.42 -12.16
N TYR A 212 6.07 24.19 -11.68
CA TYR A 212 7.18 23.40 -11.16
C TYR A 212 8.18 23.06 -12.25
N LYS A 213 7.71 22.66 -13.45
CA LYS A 213 8.54 22.37 -14.62
C LYS A 213 9.40 23.59 -14.98
N ASP A 214 8.81 24.79 -15.02
CA ASP A 214 9.51 26.05 -15.30
C ASP A 214 10.62 26.35 -14.28
N ILE A 215 10.37 26.10 -12.99
CA ILE A 215 11.31 26.40 -11.92
C ILE A 215 12.48 25.41 -11.90
N PHE A 216 12.21 24.13 -12.10
CA PHE A 216 13.18 23.05 -11.86
C PHE A 216 13.84 22.53 -13.14
N PHE A 217 13.23 22.71 -14.32
CA PHE A 217 13.75 22.18 -15.58
C PHE A 217 14.33 23.23 -16.54
N LYS A 218 14.03 24.53 -16.36
CA LYS A 218 14.62 25.66 -17.10
C LYS A 218 15.07 25.29 -18.51
N SER A 219 14.23 25.34 -19.52
CA SER A 219 14.54 25.22 -20.96
C SER A 219 15.51 24.11 -21.43
N GLU A 220 16.08 23.30 -20.54
CA GLU A 220 16.85 22.11 -20.91
C GLU A 220 15.87 20.97 -21.26
N ARG A 221 16.27 20.09 -22.20
CA ARG A 221 15.50 18.87 -22.48
C ARG A 221 15.10 18.21 -21.18
N ALA A 222 13.79 18.14 -20.94
CA ALA A 222 13.20 17.61 -19.73
C ALA A 222 13.39 16.07 -19.67
N ASP A 223 14.65 15.64 -19.46
CA ASP A 223 15.03 14.23 -19.40
C ASP A 223 15.18 13.81 -17.93
N GLY A 224 14.62 12.66 -17.58
CA GLY A 224 14.76 12.06 -16.25
C GLY A 224 13.49 12.08 -15.40
N TYR A 225 13.67 11.89 -14.09
CA TYR A 225 12.56 11.86 -13.14
C TYR A 225 11.97 13.26 -12.92
N PHE A 226 10.63 13.36 -12.91
CA PHE A 226 9.95 14.61 -12.65
C PHE A 226 10.17 15.06 -11.19
N PHE A 227 10.01 14.12 -10.22
CA PHE A 227 10.38 14.35 -8.83
C PHE A 227 11.73 13.67 -8.52
N PHE A 228 12.81 14.43 -8.63
CA PHE A 228 14.17 13.91 -8.57
C PHE A 228 14.89 14.20 -7.25
N SER A 229 15.95 13.46 -6.98
CA SER A 229 16.84 13.70 -5.83
C SER A 229 17.71 14.91 -6.07
N ARG A 230 17.69 15.90 -5.16
CA ARG A 230 18.53 17.09 -5.26
C ARG A 230 20.03 16.79 -5.29
N ASN A 231 20.46 15.74 -4.60
CA ASN A 231 21.87 15.35 -4.53
C ASN A 231 22.36 14.59 -5.77
N GLY A 232 21.46 13.87 -6.45
CA GLY A 232 21.78 13.07 -7.62
C GLY A 232 21.28 13.63 -8.95
N GLY A 233 20.60 14.80 -8.91
CA GLY A 233 20.00 15.42 -10.09
C GLY A 233 18.87 14.61 -10.71
N ARG A 234 18.44 14.98 -11.92
CA ARG A 234 17.26 14.42 -12.61
C ARG A 234 17.36 12.93 -12.93
N LYS A 235 18.57 12.38 -12.98
CA LYS A 235 18.81 10.95 -13.22
C LYS A 235 18.62 10.09 -11.97
N ALA A 236 18.51 10.72 -10.80
CA ALA A 236 18.36 10.02 -9.52
C ALA A 236 16.94 10.18 -8.97
N LYS A 237 16.26 9.05 -8.77
CA LYS A 237 14.95 8.99 -8.14
C LYS A 237 15.01 9.52 -6.70
N LEU A 238 14.03 10.31 -6.29
CA LEU A 238 13.89 10.72 -4.89
C LEU A 238 13.57 9.50 -4.01
N SER A 239 14.18 9.43 -2.82
CA SER A 239 13.92 8.32 -1.90
C SER A 239 12.57 8.48 -1.18
N GLN A 240 11.87 7.36 -0.98
CA GLN A 240 10.62 7.34 -0.20
C GLN A 240 10.85 7.84 1.24
N THR A 241 12.01 7.56 1.83
CA THR A 241 12.38 8.01 3.16
C THR A 241 12.47 9.54 3.25
N ALA A 242 13.00 10.19 2.20
CA ALA A 242 13.06 11.66 2.15
C ALA A 242 11.65 12.28 2.11
N VAL A 243 10.76 11.70 1.32
CA VAL A 243 9.35 12.13 1.27
C VAL A 243 8.67 11.92 2.61
N GLN A 244 8.82 10.74 3.22
CA GLN A 244 8.21 10.45 4.51
C GLN A 244 8.66 11.42 5.61
N LYS A 245 9.97 11.78 5.61
CA LYS A 245 10.49 12.78 6.55
C LYS A 245 9.87 14.17 6.33
N ALA A 246 9.69 14.57 5.08
CA ALA A 246 9.05 15.84 4.74
C ALA A 246 7.56 15.85 5.10
N LEU A 247 6.83 14.78 4.81
CA LEU A 247 5.40 14.66 5.16
C LEU A 247 5.18 14.78 6.68
N ARG A 248 6.00 14.10 7.50
CA ARG A 248 5.92 14.22 8.96
C ARG A 248 6.19 15.63 9.45
N LYS A 249 7.15 16.35 8.82
CA LYS A 249 7.41 17.75 9.15
C LYS A 249 6.18 18.62 8.88
N TYR A 250 5.58 18.50 7.70
CA TYR A 250 4.40 19.29 7.33
C TYR A 250 3.16 18.89 8.14
N ALA A 251 3.02 17.60 8.47
CA ALA A 251 1.96 17.11 9.32
C ALA A 251 2.00 17.73 10.72
N ALA A 252 3.18 17.85 11.32
CA ALA A 252 3.33 18.48 12.63
C ALA A 252 2.88 19.95 12.62
N ILE A 253 3.21 20.71 11.57
CA ILE A 253 2.79 22.11 11.41
C ILE A 253 1.28 22.18 11.15
N ALA A 254 0.76 21.35 10.24
CA ALA A 254 -0.64 21.34 9.86
C ALA A 254 -1.57 20.90 11.01
N HIS A 255 -1.10 19.99 11.86
CA HIS A 255 -1.86 19.49 13.00
C HIS A 255 -2.18 20.61 14.03
N GLU A 256 -1.32 21.62 14.15
CA GLU A 256 -1.56 22.78 15.01
C GLU A 256 -2.78 23.60 14.54
N ALA A 257 -3.04 23.60 13.22
CA ALA A 257 -4.18 24.32 12.64
C ALA A 257 -5.41 23.41 12.43
N CYS A 258 -5.22 22.11 12.24
CA CYS A 258 -6.27 21.13 11.99
C CYS A 258 -5.94 19.79 12.67
N ASN A 259 -6.63 19.47 13.74
CA ASN A 259 -6.40 18.23 14.53
C ASN A 259 -6.68 16.94 13.74
N ASP A 260 -7.42 17.01 12.62
CA ASP A 260 -7.68 15.87 11.72
C ASP A 260 -6.43 15.44 10.93
N VAL A 261 -5.37 16.25 10.92
CA VAL A 261 -4.11 15.89 10.30
C VAL A 261 -3.33 14.93 11.20
N PRO A 262 -3.09 13.67 10.79
CA PRO A 262 -2.38 12.71 11.61
C PRO A 262 -0.88 13.04 11.67
N LEU A 263 -0.27 12.97 12.85
CA LEU A 263 1.18 13.21 13.04
C LEU A 263 2.06 12.16 12.32
N ASP A 264 1.54 10.95 12.09
CA ASP A 264 2.20 9.88 11.32
C ASP A 264 1.82 9.89 9.83
N LEU A 265 1.50 11.08 9.29
CA LEU A 265 1.13 11.28 7.89
C LEU A 265 2.08 10.57 6.93
N HIS A 266 1.51 9.80 6.01
CA HIS A 266 2.24 9.09 4.97
C HIS A 266 1.53 9.14 3.62
N ALA A 267 2.29 9.00 2.54
CA ALA A 267 1.80 9.24 1.19
C ALA A 267 0.55 8.40 0.80
N HIS A 268 0.37 7.22 1.40
CA HIS A 268 -0.77 6.37 1.08
C HIS A 268 -2.11 6.94 1.57
N GLN A 269 -2.08 7.79 2.62
CA GLN A 269 -3.29 8.46 3.12
C GLN A 269 -3.87 9.47 2.11
N PHE A 270 -3.06 10.11 1.28
CA PHE A 270 -3.56 10.95 0.19
C PHE A 270 -4.34 10.15 -0.86
N ARG A 271 -3.88 8.94 -1.16
CA ARG A 271 -4.58 8.04 -2.08
C ARG A 271 -5.91 7.57 -1.50
N HIS A 272 -5.94 7.25 -0.19
CA HIS A 272 -7.18 6.92 0.52
C HIS A 272 -8.16 8.09 0.49
N ALA A 273 -7.70 9.28 0.90
CA ALA A 273 -8.51 10.48 0.90
C ALA A 273 -9.09 10.75 -0.49
N ARG A 274 -8.27 10.67 -1.54
CA ARG A 274 -8.76 10.90 -2.90
C ARG A 274 -9.80 9.89 -3.34
N ALA A 275 -9.61 8.61 -3.02
CA ALA A 275 -10.59 7.58 -3.30
C ALA A 275 -11.95 7.87 -2.62
N SER A 276 -11.93 8.22 -1.33
CA SER A 276 -13.13 8.56 -0.57
C SER A 276 -13.79 9.83 -1.11
N HIS A 277 -13.01 10.87 -1.39
CA HIS A 277 -13.55 12.14 -1.94
C HIS A 277 -14.14 11.96 -3.34
N TRP A 278 -13.55 11.10 -4.20
CA TRP A 278 -14.16 10.76 -5.49
C TRP A 278 -15.51 10.04 -5.33
N LEU A 279 -15.63 9.17 -4.32
CA LEU A 279 -16.90 8.51 -4.02
C LEU A 279 -17.95 9.52 -3.53
N ASP A 280 -17.56 10.44 -2.62
CA ASP A 280 -18.42 11.53 -2.13
C ASP A 280 -18.85 12.47 -3.26
N GLU A 281 -18.00 12.65 -4.27
CA GLU A 281 -18.27 13.42 -5.49
C GLU A 281 -19.14 12.65 -6.51
N GLY A 282 -19.56 11.42 -6.19
CA GLY A 282 -20.47 10.61 -7.01
C GLY A 282 -19.81 9.73 -8.07
N ILE A 283 -18.47 9.64 -8.08
CA ILE A 283 -17.77 8.72 -8.99
C ILE A 283 -17.99 7.28 -8.49
N ASN A 284 -18.41 6.38 -9.38
CA ASN A 284 -18.69 5.02 -8.97
C ASN A 284 -17.41 4.23 -8.66
N ILE A 285 -17.54 3.21 -7.83
CA ILE A 285 -16.41 2.42 -7.31
C ILE A 285 -15.60 1.71 -8.40
N VAL A 286 -16.22 1.33 -9.51
CA VAL A 286 -15.54 0.68 -10.64
C VAL A 286 -14.62 1.69 -11.34
N GLN A 287 -15.11 2.91 -11.54
CA GLN A 287 -14.31 4.00 -12.09
C GLN A 287 -13.15 4.37 -11.15
N ILE A 288 -13.41 4.47 -9.84
CA ILE A 288 -12.37 4.72 -8.83
C ILE A 288 -11.30 3.62 -8.86
N SER A 289 -11.72 2.35 -8.93
CA SER A 289 -10.79 1.21 -9.04
C SER A 289 -9.89 1.32 -10.27
N HIS A 290 -10.47 1.71 -11.40
CA HIS A 290 -9.73 1.92 -12.65
C HIS A 290 -8.75 3.11 -12.54
N LEU A 291 -9.21 4.27 -12.04
CA LEU A 291 -8.36 5.45 -11.83
C LEU A 291 -7.17 5.17 -10.92
N LEU A 292 -7.41 4.40 -9.86
CA LEU A 292 -6.36 3.99 -8.92
C LEU A 292 -5.47 2.86 -9.47
N GLY A 293 -5.90 2.14 -10.50
CA GLY A 293 -5.19 0.97 -11.04
C GLY A 293 -5.13 -0.18 -10.04
N HIS A 294 -6.30 -0.53 -9.44
CA HIS A 294 -6.42 -1.71 -8.61
C HIS A 294 -6.66 -2.96 -9.46
N GLU A 295 -6.06 -4.08 -9.06
CA GLU A 295 -6.24 -5.37 -9.76
C GLU A 295 -7.60 -6.03 -9.45
N SER A 296 -8.21 -5.68 -8.32
CA SER A 296 -9.54 -6.14 -7.94
C SER A 296 -10.32 -5.03 -7.23
N LEU A 297 -11.64 -5.06 -7.37
CA LEU A 297 -12.54 -4.18 -6.63
C LEU A 297 -12.43 -4.33 -5.12
N GLU A 298 -12.11 -5.54 -4.62
CA GLU A 298 -11.91 -5.80 -3.21
C GLU A 298 -10.85 -4.89 -2.58
N VAL A 299 -9.79 -4.56 -3.34
CA VAL A 299 -8.77 -3.60 -2.88
C VAL A 299 -9.37 -2.22 -2.73
N THR A 300 -10.23 -1.79 -3.65
CA THR A 300 -10.90 -0.47 -3.59
C THR A 300 -11.91 -0.43 -2.44
N MET A 301 -12.65 -1.51 -2.21
CA MET A 301 -13.61 -1.61 -1.10
C MET A 301 -12.97 -1.42 0.28
N ARG A 302 -11.69 -1.74 0.44
CA ARG A 302 -10.96 -1.52 1.72
C ARG A 302 -10.74 -0.04 2.04
N TYR A 303 -10.79 0.82 1.03
CA TYR A 303 -10.59 2.26 1.18
C TYR A 303 -11.89 3.02 1.41
N LEU A 304 -13.01 2.36 1.15
CA LEU A 304 -14.30 3.01 1.17
C LEU A 304 -15.07 2.54 2.41
N ASP A 305 -15.13 3.41 3.40
CA ASP A 305 -16.20 3.35 4.40
C ASP A 305 -17.49 3.81 3.70
N ILE A 306 -18.25 2.85 3.20
CA ILE A 306 -19.60 3.15 2.70
C ILE A 306 -20.42 3.49 3.95
N SER A 307 -20.67 4.77 4.16
CA SER A 307 -21.50 5.21 5.29
C SER A 307 -22.97 4.83 5.05
N ILE A 308 -23.71 4.63 6.14
CA ILE A 308 -25.16 4.39 6.08
C ILE A 308 -25.86 5.52 5.29
N GLU A 309 -25.33 6.74 5.35
CA GLU A 309 -25.85 7.89 4.60
C GLU A 309 -25.63 7.76 3.08
N MET A 310 -24.54 7.15 2.65
CA MET A 310 -24.28 6.89 1.23
C MET A 310 -25.18 5.77 0.71
N GLU A 311 -25.40 4.73 1.50
CA GLU A 311 -26.39 3.67 1.17
C GLU A 311 -27.80 4.26 1.09
N ALA A 312 -28.19 5.13 2.04
CA ALA A 312 -29.47 5.82 2.04
C ALA A 312 -29.63 6.74 0.82
N LYS A 313 -28.59 7.52 0.45
CA LYS A 313 -28.61 8.34 -0.76
C LYS A 313 -28.74 7.51 -2.04
N ALA A 314 -28.04 6.39 -2.12
CA ALA A 314 -28.12 5.48 -3.27
C ALA A 314 -29.54 4.89 -3.39
N LEU A 315 -30.15 4.47 -2.29
CA LEU A 315 -31.53 3.97 -2.26
C LEU A 315 -32.54 5.05 -2.64
N LEU A 316 -32.35 6.28 -2.13
CA LEU A 316 -33.22 7.42 -2.49
C LEU A 316 -33.10 7.82 -3.97
N ALA A 317 -31.93 7.66 -4.57
CA ALA A 317 -31.72 7.95 -5.99
C ALA A 317 -32.37 6.93 -6.94
N ILE A 318 -32.62 5.71 -6.45
CA ILE A 318 -33.29 4.64 -7.21
C ILE A 318 -34.81 4.76 -7.07
N GLN A 319 -35.31 5.44 -6.02
CA GLN A 319 -36.74 5.60 -5.76
C GLN A 319 -37.36 6.53 -6.81
N SER A 320 -38.27 6.02 -7.62
CA SER A 320 -39.03 6.81 -8.58
C SER A 320 -39.95 7.81 -7.86
N ASP A 321 -40.35 8.89 -8.52
CA ASP A 321 -41.29 9.84 -7.95
C ASP A 321 -42.66 9.16 -7.68
N GLU A 322 -43.00 8.13 -8.45
CA GLU A 322 -44.18 7.30 -8.22
C GLU A 322 -44.09 6.46 -6.94
N ASP A 323 -42.90 5.91 -6.62
CA ASP A 323 -42.63 5.18 -5.37
C ASP A 323 -42.69 6.09 -4.14
N ARG A 324 -42.34 7.36 -4.28
CA ARG A 324 -42.40 8.35 -3.19
C ARG A 324 -43.82 8.76 -2.85
N THR A 325 -44.72 8.65 -3.79
CA THR A 325 -46.13 9.03 -3.61
C THR A 325 -47.02 7.85 -3.18
N THR A 326 -46.53 6.62 -3.27
CA THR A 326 -47.28 5.42 -2.85
C THR A 326 -47.30 5.34 -1.33
N MET A 327 -48.46 5.62 -0.74
CA MET A 327 -48.70 5.42 0.68
C MET A 327 -48.50 3.93 1.04
N PRO A 328 -47.73 3.62 2.11
CA PRO A 328 -47.61 2.24 2.57
C PRO A 328 -49.02 1.68 2.89
N LYS A 329 -49.36 0.51 2.35
CA LYS A 329 -50.68 -0.13 2.51
C LYS A 329 -51.10 -0.39 3.96
N TRP A 330 -50.15 -0.36 4.89
CA TRP A 330 -50.37 -0.51 6.35
C TRP A 330 -50.57 0.81 7.11
N ILE A 331 -50.39 1.96 6.49
CA ILE A 331 -50.76 3.25 7.10
C ILE A 331 -52.21 3.51 6.68
N ASN A 332 -53.12 3.11 7.53
CA ASN A 332 -54.54 3.30 7.26
C ASN A 332 -55.08 4.45 8.12
N PRO A 333 -55.63 5.51 7.52
CA PRO A 333 -56.19 6.64 8.24
C PRO A 333 -57.29 6.23 9.24
N ASP A 334 -57.95 5.11 8.98
CA ASP A 334 -59.11 4.67 9.77
C ASP A 334 -58.74 3.75 10.94
N GLY A 335 -57.48 3.35 11.12
CA GLY A 335 -56.99 2.60 12.26
C GLY A 335 -57.55 1.19 12.45
N THR A 336 -58.25 0.62 11.47
CA THR A 336 -58.84 -0.71 11.58
C THR A 336 -57.98 -1.80 10.97
N LEU A 337 -57.89 -2.96 11.64
CA LEU A 337 -57.15 -4.13 11.14
C LEU A 337 -57.64 -4.64 9.79
N LYS A 338 -58.96 -4.57 9.52
CA LYS A 338 -59.53 -4.95 8.23
C LYS A 338 -58.99 -4.13 7.09
N ALA A 339 -58.99 -2.84 7.24
CA ALA A 339 -58.48 -1.94 6.22
C ALA A 339 -56.96 -2.04 6.06
N ALA A 340 -56.20 -2.31 7.15
CA ALA A 340 -54.79 -2.62 7.07
C ALA A 340 -54.46 -3.92 6.30
N CYS A 341 -55.38 -4.87 6.30
CA CYS A 341 -55.29 -6.13 5.54
C CYS A 341 -55.90 -6.07 4.14
N GLY A 342 -56.43 -4.91 3.73
CA GLY A 342 -57.08 -4.75 2.42
C GLY A 342 -58.38 -5.52 2.26
N LEU A 343 -59.10 -5.75 3.39
CA LEU A 343 -60.38 -6.47 3.47
C LEU A 343 -61.56 -5.51 3.73
#